data_f89eabd0fe5b69555a8e70668a4bc3aa
#
_entry.id   f89eabd0fe5b69555a8e70668a4bc3aa
#
_cell.length_a   1.000
_cell.length_b   1.000
_cell.length_c   1.000
_cell.angle_alpha   90.00
_cell.angle_beta   90.00
_cell.angle_gamma   90.00
#
_symmetry.space_group_name_H-M   'P 1'
#
loop_
_entity.id
_entity.type
_entity.pdbx_description
1 polymer ?
#
loop_
_entity_poly.entity_id
_entity_poly.type
_entity_poly.pdbx_seq_one_letter_code
_entity_poly.pdbx_strand_id
1 'polypeptide(L)'
;MIVSDGVEDHYANLSPAQKSQVEFVQFHPSYDYTDFVEGLRPRMNEDGSIGFELQDGIFKGFVDRARENFEIAKESRQEKAKEAFADEIIALFFENIQFEQDQFQTITGSQFTIIDVDEHYISIYIPRNPLTNRIKLNMNDIRKMLISGEIFDKVTSVTRFFGKKNARQEYSYDLALFQEMSKFKSKLKKNPFVDKKIKKYVFIIDEINRGEISKIFGELFFSIDPGCRGKAGEVSTQYANMHAEPEKKFYIPPNVYIIGTMNDIDRSVDSFDFAMRRRFRFIEIRARDTQFMLEHLGDKKLVKEATERMNRLNTAILAVDGLNENYQIGAAYFLKLKEKTVGFDELWRDYLEPLLQDYVRGLYDEKAMIRQLYLAYCGDENRFGSDVMENEQ
;
A
#
# COMPACT_ATOMS: atom_id res chain seq x y z
N MET A 1 -2.47 -10.79 -4.26
CA MET A 1 -1.17 -10.47 -4.91
C MET A 1 -0.44 -9.30 -4.26
N ILE A 2 -1.02 -8.09 -4.07
CA ILE A 2 -0.29 -6.92 -3.51
C ILE A 2 0.21 -7.19 -2.09
N VAL A 3 -0.64 -7.66 -1.19
CA VAL A 3 -0.28 -7.92 0.22
C VAL A 3 0.48 -9.23 0.44
N SER A 4 0.42 -10.16 -0.51
CA SER A 4 1.12 -11.45 -0.48
C SER A 4 2.42 -11.44 -1.29
N ASP A 5 2.80 -10.30 -1.88
CA ASP A 5 3.95 -10.15 -2.78
C ASP A 5 3.95 -11.15 -3.96
N GLY A 6 2.77 -11.48 -4.46
CA GLY A 6 2.58 -12.38 -5.59
C GLY A 6 2.52 -13.86 -5.24
N VAL A 7 2.64 -14.23 -3.95
CA VAL A 7 2.60 -15.64 -3.52
C VAL A 7 1.16 -16.18 -3.53
N GLU A 8 0.17 -15.34 -3.23
CA GLU A 8 -1.25 -15.71 -3.15
C GLU A 8 -2.10 -14.67 -3.89
N ASP A 9 -3.01 -15.12 -4.73
CA ASP A 9 -3.90 -14.28 -5.55
C ASP A 9 -5.37 -14.33 -5.12
N HIS A 10 -5.74 -15.28 -4.25
CA HIS A 10 -7.09 -15.40 -3.71
C HIS A 10 -7.19 -14.84 -2.28
N TYR A 11 -8.07 -13.86 -2.07
CA TYR A 11 -8.31 -13.25 -0.75
C TYR A 11 -8.66 -14.27 0.33
N ALA A 12 -9.44 -15.31 -0.02
CA ALA A 12 -9.85 -16.36 0.93
C ALA A 12 -8.65 -17.05 1.60
N ASN A 13 -7.57 -17.24 0.85
CA ASN A 13 -6.37 -17.98 1.27
C ASN A 13 -5.35 -17.11 2.01
N LEU A 14 -5.57 -15.79 2.08
CA LEU A 14 -4.70 -14.90 2.83
C LEU A 14 -4.72 -15.24 4.33
N SER A 15 -3.57 -15.15 4.99
CA SER A 15 -3.47 -15.25 6.45
C SER A 15 -4.28 -14.13 7.14
N PRO A 16 -4.70 -14.30 8.41
CA PRO A 16 -5.39 -13.25 9.16
C PRO A 16 -4.61 -11.92 9.19
N ALA A 17 -3.29 -11.99 9.31
CA ALA A 17 -2.41 -10.81 9.28
C ALA A 17 -2.38 -10.11 7.92
N GLN A 18 -2.51 -10.84 6.81
CA GLN A 18 -2.61 -10.27 5.47
C GLN A 18 -4.01 -9.73 5.20
N LYS A 19 -5.06 -10.41 5.69
CA LYS A 19 -6.45 -9.93 5.59
C LYS A 19 -6.63 -8.58 6.29
N SER A 20 -5.98 -8.36 7.43
CA SER A 20 -6.02 -7.04 8.11
C SER A 20 -5.34 -5.90 7.33
N GLN A 21 -4.58 -6.22 6.27
CA GLN A 21 -3.99 -5.25 5.36
C GLN A 21 -4.89 -4.92 4.16
N VAL A 22 -6.08 -5.52 4.08
CA VAL A 22 -7.06 -5.28 3.01
C VAL A 22 -8.35 -4.77 3.65
N GLU A 23 -8.86 -3.66 3.16
CA GLU A 23 -10.15 -3.11 3.58
C GLU A 23 -11.03 -2.90 2.35
N PHE A 24 -12.36 -3.04 2.52
CA PHE A 24 -13.32 -2.91 1.43
C PHE A 24 -14.49 -2.03 1.87
N VAL A 25 -14.87 -1.09 1.02
CA VAL A 25 -16.09 -0.29 1.15
C VAL A 25 -16.80 -0.20 -0.19
N GLN A 26 -18.10 -0.03 -0.15
CA GLN A 26 -18.90 0.31 -1.32
C GLN A 26 -19.49 1.71 -1.15
N PHE A 27 -19.26 2.58 -2.14
CA PHE A 27 -19.85 3.90 -2.12
C PHE A 27 -21.30 3.85 -2.57
N HIS A 28 -22.11 4.72 -1.99
CA HIS A 28 -23.51 4.97 -2.33
C HIS A 28 -23.80 6.47 -2.21
N PRO A 29 -24.90 6.99 -2.78
CA PRO A 29 -25.16 8.44 -2.82
C PRO A 29 -25.18 9.17 -1.47
N SER A 30 -25.47 8.44 -0.38
CA SER A 30 -25.47 9.00 0.98
C SER A 30 -24.19 8.76 1.76
N TYR A 31 -23.13 8.21 1.14
CA TYR A 31 -21.84 7.99 1.79
C TYR A 31 -21.10 9.32 1.94
N ASP A 32 -20.58 9.62 3.12
CA ASP A 32 -20.02 10.93 3.40
C ASP A 32 -18.65 10.89 4.13
N TYR A 33 -18.14 12.08 4.43
CA TYR A 33 -16.87 12.27 5.13
C TYR A 33 -16.86 11.61 6.52
N THR A 34 -18.00 11.63 7.21
CA THR A 34 -18.13 11.10 8.57
C THR A 34 -17.98 9.59 8.62
N ASP A 35 -18.42 8.90 7.58
CA ASP A 35 -18.25 7.44 7.48
C ASP A 35 -16.84 7.06 7.04
N PHE A 36 -16.21 7.92 6.24
CA PHE A 36 -14.95 7.63 5.58
C PHE A 36 -13.73 8.09 6.38
N VAL A 37 -13.72 9.35 6.80
CA VAL A 37 -12.57 9.97 7.46
C VAL A 37 -12.76 10.03 8.97
N GLU A 38 -13.67 10.87 9.44
CA GLU A 38 -13.98 11.02 10.86
C GLU A 38 -15.26 11.83 11.06
N GLY A 39 -15.96 11.62 12.16
CA GLY A 39 -17.18 12.36 12.44
C GLY A 39 -17.68 12.21 13.87
N LEU A 40 -18.59 13.12 14.22
CA LEU A 40 -19.25 13.06 15.51
C LEU A 40 -20.35 12.00 15.50
N ARG A 41 -20.26 11.03 16.41
CA ARG A 41 -21.24 9.96 16.59
C ARG A 41 -21.96 10.13 17.92
N PRO A 42 -23.29 9.90 17.98
CA PRO A 42 -24.01 9.94 19.23
C PRO A 42 -23.56 8.83 20.17
N ARG A 43 -23.35 9.17 21.43
CA ARG A 43 -23.00 8.22 22.50
C ARG A 43 -23.99 8.39 23.65
N MET A 44 -24.43 7.27 24.23
CA MET A 44 -25.19 7.27 25.45
C MET A 44 -24.24 7.38 26.63
N ASN A 45 -24.38 8.41 27.46
CA ASN A 45 -23.63 8.59 28.69
C ASN A 45 -24.17 7.68 29.80
N GLU A 46 -23.39 7.49 30.86
CA GLU A 46 -23.77 6.66 32.02
C GLU A 46 -25.06 7.16 32.73
N ASP A 47 -25.34 8.46 32.63
CA ASP A 47 -26.53 9.11 33.20
C ASP A 47 -27.76 9.02 32.27
N GLY A 48 -27.67 8.35 31.12
CA GLY A 48 -28.73 8.22 30.13
C GLY A 48 -28.89 9.42 29.21
N SER A 49 -28.07 10.46 29.34
CA SER A 49 -28.04 11.58 28.39
C SER A 49 -27.33 11.21 27.08
N ILE A 50 -27.69 11.89 26.00
CA ILE A 50 -27.01 11.73 24.71
C ILE A 50 -25.88 12.74 24.62
N GLY A 51 -24.64 12.24 24.54
CA GLY A 51 -23.44 12.99 24.17
C GLY A 51 -23.01 12.71 22.73
N PHE A 52 -21.94 13.34 22.29
CA PHE A 52 -21.30 13.08 21.01
C PHE A 52 -19.82 12.78 21.26
N GLU A 53 -19.29 11.82 20.53
CA GLU A 53 -17.85 11.54 20.50
C GLU A 53 -17.33 11.57 19.08
N LEU A 54 -16.10 11.99 18.92
CA LEU A 54 -15.41 11.94 17.64
C LEU A 54 -14.93 10.50 17.41
N GLN A 55 -15.35 9.91 16.29
CA GLN A 55 -14.93 8.58 15.86
C GLN A 55 -14.24 8.65 14.51
N ASP A 56 -13.18 7.85 14.37
CA ASP A 56 -12.52 7.66 13.08
C ASP A 56 -13.41 6.88 12.13
N GLY A 57 -13.48 7.36 10.88
CA GLY A 57 -14.08 6.63 9.79
C GLY A 57 -13.20 5.46 9.32
N ILE A 58 -13.76 4.62 8.46
CA ILE A 58 -13.12 3.36 8.05
C ILE A 58 -11.76 3.60 7.36
N PHE A 59 -11.66 4.63 6.50
CA PHE A 59 -10.43 4.94 5.77
C PHE A 59 -9.33 5.47 6.69
N LYS A 60 -9.67 6.42 7.58
CA LYS A 60 -8.70 6.99 8.52
C LYS A 60 -8.12 5.92 9.44
N GLY A 61 -8.97 5.10 10.06
CA GLY A 61 -8.52 3.99 10.91
C GLY A 61 -7.65 2.97 10.17
N PHE A 62 -7.95 2.70 8.89
CA PHE A 62 -7.13 1.85 8.05
C PHE A 62 -5.75 2.48 7.74
N VAL A 63 -5.74 3.76 7.38
CA VAL A 63 -4.49 4.49 7.09
C VAL A 63 -3.62 4.62 8.33
N ASP A 64 -4.20 4.82 9.51
CA ASP A 64 -3.44 4.89 10.77
C ASP A 64 -2.69 3.58 11.07
N ARG A 65 -3.35 2.41 10.86
CA ARG A 65 -2.67 1.11 10.96
C ARG A 65 -1.52 0.96 9.95
N ALA A 66 -1.71 1.43 8.73
CA ALA A 66 -0.68 1.40 7.68
C ALA A 66 0.49 2.33 8.01
N ARG A 67 0.21 3.52 8.55
CA ARG A 67 1.19 4.52 8.96
C ARG A 67 2.05 4.04 10.12
N GLU A 68 1.44 3.45 11.15
CA GLU A 68 2.17 2.85 12.26
C GLU A 68 3.18 1.81 11.78
N ASN A 69 2.75 0.89 10.90
CA ASN A 69 3.65 -0.10 10.31
C ASN A 69 4.79 0.55 9.50
N PHE A 70 4.47 1.60 8.72
CA PHE A 70 5.43 2.30 7.89
C PHE A 70 6.51 3.01 8.73
N GLU A 71 6.11 3.72 9.78
CA GLU A 71 7.04 4.45 10.65
C GLU A 71 7.95 3.49 11.43
N ILE A 72 7.40 2.43 12.04
CA ILE A 72 8.18 1.40 12.74
C ILE A 72 9.19 0.73 11.79
N ALA A 73 8.78 0.41 10.57
CA ALA A 73 9.69 -0.19 9.59
C ALA A 73 10.78 0.77 9.15
N LYS A 74 10.46 2.07 9.01
CA LYS A 74 11.40 3.12 8.63
C LYS A 74 12.43 3.40 9.73
N GLU A 75 12.01 3.50 10.99
CA GLU A 75 12.90 3.68 12.14
C GLU A 75 13.87 2.51 12.28
N SER A 76 13.36 1.27 12.29
CA SER A 76 14.17 0.06 12.33
C SER A 76 15.18 -0.04 11.18
N ARG A 77 14.84 0.47 10.01
CA ARG A 77 15.73 0.51 8.85
C ARG A 77 16.85 1.53 9.05
N GLN A 78 16.54 2.73 9.58
CA GLN A 78 17.53 3.77 9.83
C GLN A 78 18.54 3.35 10.91
N GLU A 79 18.08 2.71 12.00
CA GLU A 79 18.94 2.18 13.05
C GLU A 79 19.91 1.13 12.51
N LYS A 80 19.38 0.10 11.82
CA LYS A 80 20.23 -0.93 11.20
C LYS A 80 21.21 -0.38 10.17
N ALA A 81 20.81 0.67 9.43
CA ALA A 81 21.68 1.33 8.48
C ALA A 81 22.85 2.02 9.17
N LYS A 82 22.59 2.67 10.31
CA LYS A 82 23.65 3.31 11.11
C LYS A 82 24.59 2.28 11.73
N GLU A 83 24.05 1.17 12.27
CA GLU A 83 24.84 0.09 12.85
C GLU A 83 25.80 -0.53 11.82
N ALA A 84 25.27 -0.95 10.67
CA ALA A 84 26.09 -1.55 9.64
C ALA A 84 27.11 -0.57 9.03
N PHE A 85 26.77 0.72 8.92
CA PHE A 85 27.71 1.74 8.50
C PHE A 85 28.87 1.91 9.50
N ALA A 86 28.60 1.83 10.81
CA ALA A 86 29.62 1.85 11.83
C ALA A 86 30.51 0.60 11.78
N ASP A 87 29.90 -0.59 11.56
CA ASP A 87 30.65 -1.84 11.42
C ASP A 87 31.58 -1.83 10.20
N GLU A 88 31.12 -1.27 9.08
CA GLU A 88 31.94 -1.13 7.87
C GLU A 88 33.13 -0.16 8.07
N ILE A 89 32.92 0.95 8.81
CA ILE A 89 34.00 1.87 9.20
C ILE A 89 35.06 1.14 10.06
N ILE A 90 34.59 0.39 11.07
CA ILE A 90 35.43 -0.38 11.97
C ILE A 90 36.25 -1.41 11.19
N ALA A 91 35.61 -2.18 10.31
CA ALA A 91 36.29 -3.18 9.49
C ALA A 91 37.34 -2.53 8.60
N LEU A 92 37.03 -1.47 7.86
CA LEU A 92 37.96 -0.73 7.02
C LEU A 92 39.14 -0.16 7.81
N PHE A 93 38.91 0.32 9.02
CA PHE A 93 39.99 0.81 9.87
C PHE A 93 40.97 -0.32 10.19
N PHE A 94 40.48 -1.48 10.68
CA PHE A 94 41.35 -2.61 11.05
C PHE A 94 42.01 -3.28 9.84
N GLU A 95 41.44 -3.24 8.65
CA GLU A 95 42.08 -3.69 7.41
C GLU A 95 43.27 -2.81 6.97
N ASN A 96 43.30 -1.55 7.40
CA ASN A 96 44.29 -0.56 6.97
C ASN A 96 45.34 -0.22 8.04
N ILE A 97 45.38 -0.94 9.15
CA ILE A 97 46.39 -0.75 10.20
C ILE A 97 47.26 -1.99 10.35
N GLN A 98 48.49 -1.77 10.89
CA GLN A 98 49.42 -2.85 11.28
C GLN A 98 49.49 -2.92 12.80
N PHE A 99 48.98 -4.03 13.36
CA PHE A 99 49.02 -4.27 14.81
C PHE A 99 50.43 -4.18 15.33
N GLU A 100 50.61 -3.66 16.55
CA GLU A 100 51.87 -3.45 17.27
C GLU A 100 52.85 -2.45 16.60
N GLN A 101 52.60 -2.01 15.36
CA GLN A 101 53.48 -1.12 14.59
C GLN A 101 52.94 0.30 14.49
N ASP A 102 51.64 0.44 14.14
CA ASP A 102 51.05 1.75 13.97
C ASP A 102 50.83 2.44 15.33
N GLN A 103 51.33 3.65 15.44
CA GLN A 103 51.23 4.46 16.64
C GLN A 103 50.09 5.48 16.55
N PHE A 104 49.24 5.47 17.55
CA PHE A 104 48.16 6.42 17.73
C PHE A 104 48.45 7.36 18.88
N GLN A 105 47.80 8.52 18.89
CA GLN A 105 48.02 9.52 19.93
C GLN A 105 46.69 10.08 20.44
N THR A 106 46.53 10.17 21.76
CA THR A 106 45.42 10.88 22.37
C THR A 106 45.57 12.39 22.21
N ILE A 107 44.50 13.17 22.42
CA ILE A 107 44.52 14.66 22.42
C ILE A 107 45.55 15.20 23.44
N THR A 108 45.79 14.49 24.54
CA THR A 108 46.74 14.85 25.57
C THR A 108 48.17 14.43 25.27
N GLY A 109 48.42 13.84 24.10
CA GLY A 109 49.79 13.46 23.67
C GLY A 109 50.22 12.06 24.11
N SER A 110 49.38 11.27 24.77
CA SER A 110 49.76 9.89 25.15
C SER A 110 49.75 9.00 23.91
N GLN A 111 50.92 8.37 23.62
CA GLN A 111 51.08 7.43 22.52
C GLN A 111 50.64 6.02 22.92
N PHE A 112 50.04 5.29 21.99
CA PHE A 112 49.62 3.91 22.17
C PHE A 112 49.62 3.15 20.84
N THR A 113 49.68 1.81 20.91
CA THR A 113 49.51 0.92 19.75
C THR A 113 48.40 -0.06 20.03
N ILE A 114 47.75 -0.54 18.96
CA ILE A 114 46.75 -1.61 19.06
C ILE A 114 47.50 -2.93 18.97
N ILE A 115 47.30 -3.79 19.96
CA ILE A 115 48.00 -5.08 20.04
C ILE A 115 47.11 -6.27 19.67
N ASP A 116 45.80 -6.14 19.88
CA ASP A 116 44.84 -7.19 19.59
C ASP A 116 43.42 -6.62 19.48
N VAL A 117 42.53 -7.28 18.72
CA VAL A 117 41.13 -6.94 18.59
C VAL A 117 40.29 -8.22 18.57
N ASP A 118 39.23 -8.23 19.35
CA ASP A 118 38.18 -9.24 19.33
C ASP A 118 36.81 -8.58 19.07
N GLU A 119 35.75 -9.38 19.05
CA GLU A 119 34.37 -8.91 18.79
C GLU A 119 33.89 -7.83 19.79
N HIS A 120 34.45 -7.84 21.01
CA HIS A 120 33.97 -6.98 22.11
C HIS A 120 34.96 -5.92 22.53
N TYR A 121 36.29 -6.16 22.35
CA TYR A 121 37.33 -5.32 22.91
C TYR A 121 38.48 -5.05 21.91
N ILE A 122 39.05 -3.84 22.04
CA ILE A 122 40.30 -3.43 21.40
C ILE A 122 41.36 -3.37 22.50
N SER A 123 42.38 -4.20 22.43
CA SER A 123 43.49 -4.22 23.35
C SER A 123 44.58 -3.25 22.89
N ILE A 124 44.93 -2.29 23.73
CA ILE A 124 45.96 -1.28 23.44
C ILE A 124 47.16 -1.41 24.39
N TYR A 125 48.34 -1.06 23.89
CA TYR A 125 49.58 -0.96 24.68
C TYR A 125 50.04 0.49 24.75
N ILE A 126 50.41 0.96 25.97
CA ILE A 126 50.77 2.35 26.28
C ILE A 126 52.21 2.35 26.84
N PRO A 127 53.24 2.69 26.03
CA PRO A 127 54.65 2.48 26.41
C PRO A 127 55.10 3.30 27.63
N ARG A 128 54.49 4.45 27.89
CA ARG A 128 54.88 5.39 28.96
C ARG A 128 54.00 5.35 30.20
N ASN A 129 53.14 4.37 30.37
CA ASN A 129 52.32 4.22 31.54
C ASN A 129 52.91 3.16 32.50
N PRO A 130 53.52 3.53 33.61
CA PRO A 130 54.20 2.59 34.50
C PRO A 130 53.26 1.73 35.34
N LEU A 131 51.98 2.18 35.50
CA LEU A 131 51.00 1.47 36.33
C LEU A 131 50.08 0.54 35.52
N THR A 132 49.69 0.94 34.30
CA THR A 132 48.79 0.16 33.47
C THR A 132 49.18 0.37 32.00
N ASN A 133 50.06 -0.49 31.49
CA ASN A 133 50.56 -0.41 30.11
C ASN A 133 49.64 -1.12 29.09
N ARG A 134 48.62 -1.83 29.53
CA ARG A 134 47.62 -2.47 28.68
C ARG A 134 46.20 -2.13 29.16
N ILE A 135 45.37 -1.69 28.23
CA ILE A 135 43.94 -1.33 28.48
C ILE A 135 43.09 -2.05 27.43
N LYS A 136 41.93 -2.52 27.82
CA LYS A 136 40.89 -3.02 26.91
C LYS A 136 39.81 -1.93 26.74
N LEU A 137 39.65 -1.46 25.51
CA LEU A 137 38.60 -0.51 25.14
C LEU A 137 37.35 -1.30 24.68
N ASN A 138 36.17 -0.82 24.98
CA ASN A 138 34.92 -1.48 24.60
C ASN A 138 34.59 -1.14 23.14
N MET A 139 34.57 -2.11 22.24
CA MET A 139 34.24 -1.92 20.83
C MET A 139 32.83 -1.30 20.67
N ASN A 140 31.87 -1.70 21.51
CA ASN A 140 30.50 -1.21 21.44
C ASN A 140 30.40 0.29 21.82
N ASP A 141 31.27 0.81 22.69
CA ASP A 141 31.29 2.23 23.02
C ASP A 141 31.74 3.07 21.80
N ILE A 142 32.77 2.62 21.08
CA ILE A 142 33.21 3.27 19.83
C ILE A 142 32.13 3.15 18.75
N ARG A 143 31.48 2.00 18.61
CA ARG A 143 30.35 1.79 17.69
C ARG A 143 29.23 2.78 17.98
N LYS A 144 28.82 2.95 19.23
CA LYS A 144 27.80 3.93 19.63
C LYS A 144 28.16 5.36 19.26
N MET A 145 29.43 5.73 19.45
CA MET A 145 29.91 7.05 19.04
C MET A 145 29.83 7.25 17.53
N LEU A 146 30.16 6.25 16.73
CA LEU A 146 30.07 6.27 15.25
C LEU A 146 28.62 6.38 14.76
N ILE A 147 27.68 5.68 15.41
CA ILE A 147 26.24 5.67 15.10
C ILE A 147 25.56 6.99 15.45
N SER A 148 26.00 7.66 16.54
CA SER A 148 25.35 8.87 17.06
C SER A 148 25.32 10.03 16.07
N GLY A 149 26.32 10.10 15.19
CA GLY A 149 26.51 11.22 14.29
C GLY A 149 27.02 12.50 14.97
N GLU A 150 27.29 12.45 16.29
CA GLU A 150 27.84 13.58 17.03
C GLU A 150 29.31 13.81 16.71
N ILE A 151 29.77 15.03 16.92
CA ILE A 151 31.17 15.42 16.80
C ILE A 151 31.79 15.40 18.19
N PHE A 152 32.82 14.58 18.37
CA PHE A 152 33.57 14.49 19.61
C PHE A 152 34.93 15.17 19.42
N ASP A 153 35.14 16.29 20.08
CA ASP A 153 36.39 17.08 20.03
C ASP A 153 37.19 17.01 21.33
N LYS A 154 36.55 16.64 22.45
CA LYS A 154 37.12 16.56 23.79
C LYS A 154 36.62 15.36 24.56
N VAL A 155 37.41 14.89 25.53
CA VAL A 155 37.03 13.79 26.43
C VAL A 155 35.75 14.10 27.22
N THR A 156 35.52 15.38 27.51
CA THR A 156 34.30 15.82 28.19
C THR A 156 33.04 15.61 27.36
N SER A 157 33.12 15.71 26.02
CA SER A 157 31.99 15.41 25.15
C SER A 157 31.66 13.91 25.15
N VAL A 158 32.67 13.04 25.16
CA VAL A 158 32.48 11.58 25.31
C VAL A 158 31.88 11.23 26.67
N THR A 159 32.39 11.88 27.76
CA THR A 159 31.88 11.67 29.12
C THR A 159 30.40 12.04 29.23
N ARG A 160 29.99 13.16 28.61
CA ARG A 160 28.60 13.63 28.60
C ARG A 160 27.72 12.67 27.77
N PHE A 161 28.21 12.25 26.62
CA PHE A 161 27.48 11.32 25.74
C PHE A 161 27.12 10.02 26.48
N PHE A 162 28.05 9.46 27.27
CA PHE A 162 27.79 8.25 28.06
C PHE A 162 27.10 8.55 29.43
N GLY A 163 26.66 9.77 29.67
CA GLY A 163 25.92 10.15 30.89
C GLY A 163 26.71 9.96 32.18
N LYS A 164 28.06 10.08 32.13
CA LYS A 164 28.94 9.91 33.32
C LYS A 164 29.30 11.24 33.92
N LYS A 165 29.44 11.26 35.25
CA LYS A 165 29.90 12.48 36.02
C LYS A 165 31.40 12.71 35.84
N ASN A 166 32.19 11.68 35.80
CA ASN A 166 33.65 11.72 35.69
C ASN A 166 34.14 11.00 34.44
N ALA A 167 35.19 11.55 33.83
CA ALA A 167 35.84 10.89 32.69
C ALA A 167 36.53 9.61 33.15
N ARG A 168 36.44 8.56 32.37
CA ARG A 168 37.23 7.34 32.51
C ARG A 168 38.51 7.49 31.73
N GLN A 169 39.55 6.76 32.11
CA GLN A 169 40.81 6.77 31.38
C GLN A 169 40.66 6.31 29.94
N GLU A 170 39.78 5.33 29.71
CA GLU A 170 39.48 4.75 28.39
C GLU A 170 38.95 5.78 27.41
N TYR A 171 38.16 6.76 27.86
CA TYR A 171 37.53 7.75 26.99
C TYR A 171 38.48 8.63 26.18
N SER A 172 39.72 8.80 26.63
CA SER A 172 40.77 9.51 25.86
C SER A 172 41.26 8.67 24.68
N TYR A 173 41.33 7.35 24.84
CA TYR A 173 41.70 6.42 23.81
C TYR A 173 40.54 6.11 22.88
N ASP A 174 39.32 5.95 23.40
CA ASP A 174 38.12 5.80 22.61
C ASP A 174 37.94 7.00 21.66
N LEU A 175 38.16 8.23 22.15
CA LEU A 175 38.12 9.43 21.35
C LEU A 175 39.15 9.45 20.24
N ALA A 176 40.38 9.05 20.54
CA ALA A 176 41.47 8.98 19.54
C ALA A 176 41.11 7.97 18.43
N LEU A 177 40.68 6.76 18.80
CA LEU A 177 40.24 5.75 17.83
C LEU A 177 39.02 6.17 17.04
N PHE A 178 38.04 6.78 17.68
CA PHE A 178 36.86 7.35 16.97
C PHE A 178 37.25 8.40 15.91
N GLN A 179 38.21 9.27 16.23
CA GLN A 179 38.70 10.27 15.28
C GLN A 179 39.44 9.62 14.11
N GLU A 180 40.28 8.64 14.34
CA GLU A 180 40.97 7.88 13.29
C GLU A 180 39.98 7.11 12.41
N MET A 181 39.07 6.36 13.01
CA MET A 181 38.02 5.62 12.28
C MET A 181 37.10 6.57 11.46
N SER A 182 36.79 7.75 12.01
CA SER A 182 35.95 8.74 11.32
C SER A 182 36.53 9.25 10.01
N LYS A 183 37.84 9.18 9.80
CA LYS A 183 38.51 9.52 8.53
C LYS A 183 38.05 8.60 7.39
N PHE A 184 37.62 7.38 7.69
CA PHE A 184 37.14 6.42 6.71
C PHE A 184 35.70 6.65 6.26
N LYS A 185 34.92 7.52 6.97
CA LYS A 185 33.52 7.85 6.59
C LYS A 185 33.39 8.33 5.14
N SER A 186 34.38 9.07 4.64
CA SER A 186 34.36 9.61 3.27
C SER A 186 34.67 8.55 2.18
N LYS A 187 35.22 7.40 2.55
CA LYS A 187 35.59 6.32 1.61
C LYS A 187 34.42 5.36 1.35
N LEU A 188 33.35 5.41 2.16
CA LEU A 188 32.22 4.51 2.07
C LEU A 188 31.16 5.01 1.09
N LYS A 189 30.82 4.18 0.10
CA LYS A 189 29.62 4.35 -0.72
C LYS A 189 28.41 3.86 0.07
N LYS A 190 27.29 4.61 0.04
CA LYS A 190 26.04 4.19 0.69
C LYS A 190 25.69 2.74 0.31
N ASN A 191 25.66 1.86 1.30
CA ASN A 191 25.37 0.44 1.09
C ASN A 191 23.85 0.19 1.10
N PRO A 192 23.28 -0.62 0.19
CA PRO A 192 21.87 -0.99 0.21
C PRO A 192 21.58 -2.03 1.29
N PHE A 193 20.75 -1.67 2.26
CA PHE A 193 20.42 -2.52 3.40
C PHE A 193 19.27 -3.49 3.16
N VAL A 194 19.32 -4.66 3.83
CA VAL A 194 18.26 -5.66 3.88
C VAL A 194 17.15 -5.20 4.84
N ASP A 195 15.97 -5.01 4.28
CA ASP A 195 14.80 -4.42 4.89
C ASP A 195 14.04 -5.31 5.88
N LYS A 196 13.57 -4.73 6.99
CA LYS A 196 12.26 -5.14 7.53
C LYS A 196 11.22 -4.70 6.49
N LYS A 197 10.59 -5.68 5.84
CA LYS A 197 9.67 -5.48 4.73
C LYS A 197 8.52 -4.57 5.16
N ILE A 198 8.40 -3.42 4.54
CA ILE A 198 7.24 -2.55 4.70
C ILE A 198 6.03 -3.33 4.18
N LYS A 199 5.03 -3.54 5.03
CA LYS A 199 3.79 -4.21 4.63
C LYS A 199 3.00 -3.29 3.70
N LYS A 200 2.40 -3.88 2.67
CA LYS A 200 1.51 -3.18 1.74
C LYS A 200 0.08 -3.27 2.24
N TYR A 201 -0.63 -2.17 2.20
CA TYR A 201 -2.04 -2.05 2.59
C TYR A 201 -2.87 -1.70 1.37
N VAL A 202 -4.00 -2.37 1.19
CA VAL A 202 -4.89 -2.19 0.02
C VAL A 202 -6.28 -1.80 0.50
N PHE A 203 -6.73 -0.62 0.09
CA PHE A 203 -8.07 -0.13 0.33
C PHE A 203 -8.88 -0.20 -0.97
N ILE A 204 -9.98 -0.93 -0.96
CA ILE A 204 -10.82 -1.17 -2.13
C ILE A 204 -12.11 -0.36 -1.94
N ILE A 205 -12.41 0.46 -2.94
CA ILE A 205 -13.65 1.26 -3.00
C ILE A 205 -14.45 0.76 -4.20
N ASP A 206 -15.52 0.05 -3.93
CA ASP A 206 -16.45 -0.40 -4.96
C ASP A 206 -17.41 0.72 -5.32
N GLU A 207 -17.78 0.86 -6.59
CA GLU A 207 -18.66 1.91 -7.09
C GLU A 207 -18.18 3.32 -6.69
N ILE A 208 -16.88 3.59 -6.85
CA ILE A 208 -16.25 4.83 -6.40
C ILE A 208 -16.93 6.10 -6.96
N ASN A 209 -17.53 5.99 -8.14
CA ASN A 209 -18.24 7.09 -8.80
C ASN A 209 -19.68 7.31 -8.30
N ARG A 210 -20.24 6.43 -7.43
CA ARG A 210 -21.59 6.61 -6.88
C ARG A 210 -21.68 7.58 -5.72
N GLY A 211 -20.54 7.99 -5.15
CA GLY A 211 -20.48 9.00 -4.09
C GLY A 211 -19.83 10.30 -4.58
N GLU A 212 -20.11 11.40 -3.91
CA GLU A 212 -19.42 12.67 -4.16
C GLU A 212 -17.98 12.61 -3.60
N ILE A 213 -17.04 12.11 -4.40
CA ILE A 213 -15.69 11.76 -3.96
C ILE A 213 -14.97 12.94 -3.28
N SER A 214 -15.12 14.16 -3.81
CA SER A 214 -14.51 15.37 -3.24
C SER A 214 -15.06 15.69 -1.84
N LYS A 215 -16.32 15.39 -1.55
CA LYS A 215 -16.90 15.53 -0.21
C LYS A 215 -16.46 14.40 0.71
N ILE A 216 -16.43 13.16 0.21
CA ILE A 216 -16.08 11.98 1.00
C ILE A 216 -14.62 12.06 1.46
N PHE A 217 -13.72 12.44 0.57
CA PHE A 217 -12.29 12.57 0.89
C PHE A 217 -11.96 13.89 1.60
N GLY A 218 -12.75 14.94 1.39
CA GLY A 218 -12.46 16.27 1.95
C GLY A 218 -11.03 16.73 1.65
N GLU A 219 -10.31 17.18 2.66
CA GLU A 219 -8.91 17.62 2.55
C GLU A 219 -7.94 16.49 2.19
N LEU A 220 -8.29 15.22 2.47
CA LEU A 220 -7.49 14.05 2.08
C LEU A 220 -7.41 13.89 0.54
N PHE A 221 -8.28 14.59 -0.19
CA PHE A 221 -8.23 14.66 -1.63
C PHE A 221 -6.87 15.13 -2.16
N PHE A 222 -6.19 16.00 -1.43
CA PHE A 222 -4.80 16.39 -1.70
C PHE A 222 -3.82 15.23 -1.43
N SER A 223 -4.00 14.54 -0.32
CA SER A 223 -3.09 13.48 0.16
C SER A 223 -3.11 12.20 -0.65
N ILE A 224 -4.17 11.95 -1.47
CA ILE A 224 -4.23 10.79 -2.36
C ILE A 224 -3.37 10.93 -3.62
N ASP A 225 -2.96 12.14 -3.98
CA ASP A 225 -2.07 12.39 -5.12
C ASP A 225 -0.75 11.62 -4.92
N PRO A 226 -0.27 10.85 -5.92
CA PRO A 226 0.99 10.10 -5.80
C PRO A 226 2.20 10.95 -5.40
N GLY A 227 2.25 12.21 -5.83
CA GLY A 227 3.31 13.17 -5.48
C GLY A 227 3.22 13.70 -4.05
N CYS A 228 2.07 13.55 -3.38
CA CYS A 228 1.78 14.05 -2.04
C CYS A 228 1.69 12.93 -0.98
N ARG A 229 2.12 11.70 -1.29
CA ARG A 229 2.14 10.62 -0.30
C ARG A 229 3.19 10.87 0.80
N GLY A 230 2.84 10.51 2.03
CA GLY A 230 3.69 10.76 3.22
C GLY A 230 3.62 12.21 3.70
N LYS A 231 4.67 12.67 4.36
CA LYS A 231 4.71 14.00 5.00
C LYS A 231 4.52 15.19 4.04
N ALA A 232 4.81 15.01 2.74
CA ALA A 232 4.57 16.05 1.73
C ALA A 232 3.07 16.37 1.53
N GLY A 233 2.18 15.44 1.89
CA GLY A 233 0.74 15.59 1.77
C GLY A 233 0.02 15.66 3.11
N GLU A 234 0.68 16.13 4.16
CA GLU A 234 0.06 16.32 5.47
C GLU A 234 -1.05 17.38 5.43
N VAL A 235 -2.20 17.04 5.99
CA VAL A 235 -3.36 17.91 6.10
C VAL A 235 -3.91 17.91 7.53
N SER A 236 -4.58 18.98 7.92
CA SER A 236 -5.40 19.01 9.13
C SER A 236 -6.80 18.52 8.77
N THR A 237 -7.30 17.51 9.47
CA THR A 237 -8.65 16.99 9.24
C THR A 237 -9.73 17.98 9.71
N GLN A 238 -10.96 17.83 9.21
CA GLN A 238 -12.06 18.75 9.52
C GLN A 238 -12.29 18.89 11.03
N TYR A 239 -12.08 17.84 11.81
CA TYR A 239 -12.27 17.82 13.26
C TYR A 239 -10.94 17.82 14.03
N ALA A 240 -9.84 18.27 13.43
CA ALA A 240 -8.51 18.28 14.07
C ALA A 240 -8.50 18.98 15.43
N ASN A 241 -9.30 20.05 15.61
CA ASN A 241 -9.44 20.79 16.87
C ASN A 241 -10.06 19.99 18.02
N MET A 242 -10.67 18.83 17.71
CA MET A 242 -11.27 17.92 18.70
C MET A 242 -10.37 16.74 19.06
N HIS A 243 -9.23 16.60 18.38
CA HIS A 243 -8.25 15.56 18.70
C HIS A 243 -7.47 15.91 19.99
N ALA A 244 -6.92 14.88 20.65
CA ALA A 244 -6.03 15.08 21.80
C ALA A 244 -4.75 15.86 21.44
N GLU A 245 -4.31 15.76 20.19
CA GLU A 245 -3.16 16.49 19.63
C GLU A 245 -3.62 17.26 18.37
N PRO A 246 -4.23 18.46 18.50
CA PRO A 246 -4.80 19.22 17.37
C PRO A 246 -3.79 19.60 16.29
N GLU A 247 -2.53 19.77 16.65
CA GLU A 247 -1.44 20.14 15.73
C GLU A 247 -0.93 18.94 14.90
N LYS A 248 -1.31 17.71 15.28
CA LYS A 248 -0.90 16.50 14.59
C LYS A 248 -1.65 16.36 13.28
N LYS A 249 -0.92 16.50 12.18
CA LYS A 249 -1.47 16.37 10.84
C LYS A 249 -1.62 14.93 10.42
N PHE A 250 -2.60 14.69 9.57
CA PHE A 250 -2.87 13.40 8.95
C PHE A 250 -2.22 13.33 7.57
N TYR A 251 -1.69 12.17 7.18
CA TYR A 251 -1.19 11.88 5.84
C TYR A 251 -1.39 10.42 5.47
N ILE A 252 -1.44 10.14 4.18
CA ILE A 252 -1.53 8.78 3.64
C ILE A 252 -0.12 8.28 3.31
N PRO A 253 0.38 7.22 3.97
CA PRO A 253 1.74 6.74 3.76
C PRO A 253 1.89 6.04 2.40
N PRO A 254 3.13 5.93 1.86
CA PRO A 254 3.39 5.36 0.53
C PRO A 254 3.03 3.86 0.39
N ASN A 255 2.89 3.14 1.49
CA ASN A 255 2.53 1.72 1.52
C ASN A 255 1.02 1.45 1.43
N VAL A 256 0.18 2.50 1.29
CA VAL A 256 -1.26 2.38 1.06
C VAL A 256 -1.56 2.45 -0.43
N TYR A 257 -2.27 1.44 -0.94
CA TYR A 257 -2.78 1.36 -2.31
C TYR A 257 -4.29 1.52 -2.27
N ILE A 258 -4.82 2.41 -3.10
CA ILE A 258 -6.27 2.63 -3.22
C ILE A 258 -6.69 2.11 -4.59
N ILE A 259 -7.67 1.19 -4.61
CA ILE A 259 -8.24 0.61 -5.82
C ILE A 259 -9.72 0.98 -5.83
N GLY A 260 -10.15 1.67 -6.88
CA GLY A 260 -11.57 1.97 -7.10
C GLY A 260 -12.10 1.15 -8.26
N THR A 261 -13.34 0.64 -8.14
CA THR A 261 -14.10 0.10 -9.27
C THR A 261 -15.19 1.08 -9.65
N MET A 262 -15.51 1.16 -10.91
CA MET A 262 -16.63 1.98 -11.40
C MET A 262 -17.23 1.38 -12.67
N ASN A 263 -18.53 1.62 -12.86
CA ASN A 263 -19.24 1.34 -14.09
C ASN A 263 -19.45 2.66 -14.86
N ASP A 264 -18.86 2.77 -16.04
CA ASP A 264 -18.92 4.01 -16.86
C ASP A 264 -20.27 4.18 -17.61
N ILE A 265 -21.07 3.09 -17.67
CA ILE A 265 -22.38 3.10 -18.38
C ILE A 265 -23.49 3.73 -17.52
N ASP A 266 -23.34 3.78 -16.21
CA ASP A 266 -24.37 4.24 -15.30
C ASP A 266 -24.59 5.76 -15.45
N ARG A 267 -25.55 6.14 -16.30
CA ARG A 267 -25.90 7.54 -16.62
C ARG A 267 -26.44 8.33 -15.40
N SER A 268 -26.74 7.64 -14.31
CA SER A 268 -27.23 8.22 -13.07
C SER A 268 -26.12 8.76 -12.17
N VAL A 269 -24.87 8.58 -12.56
CA VAL A 269 -23.70 8.91 -11.74
C VAL A 269 -22.97 10.11 -12.33
N ASP A 270 -22.57 11.04 -11.48
CA ASP A 270 -21.77 12.19 -11.86
C ASP A 270 -20.46 11.77 -12.53
N SER A 271 -20.12 12.48 -13.61
CA SER A 271 -18.86 12.21 -14.32
C SER A 271 -17.68 12.38 -13.38
N PHE A 272 -16.79 11.39 -13.38
CA PHE A 272 -15.55 11.43 -12.62
C PHE A 272 -14.77 12.72 -12.94
N ASP A 273 -14.62 13.60 -11.94
CA ASP A 273 -14.01 14.92 -12.08
C ASP A 273 -12.58 14.82 -12.65
N PHE A 274 -12.19 15.78 -13.50
CA PHE A 274 -10.82 15.87 -14.03
C PHE A 274 -9.75 15.92 -12.94
N ALA A 275 -10.05 16.51 -11.78
CA ALA A 275 -9.15 16.53 -10.65
C ALA A 275 -8.90 15.13 -10.07
N MET A 276 -9.89 14.24 -10.11
CA MET A 276 -9.75 12.84 -9.73
C MET A 276 -9.02 12.03 -10.80
N ARG A 277 -9.31 12.26 -12.08
CA ARG A 277 -8.66 11.52 -13.17
C ARG A 277 -7.14 11.58 -13.12
N ARG A 278 -6.55 12.69 -12.75
CA ARG A 278 -5.09 12.84 -12.63
C ARG A 278 -4.46 12.10 -11.43
N ARG A 279 -5.27 11.71 -10.42
CA ARG A 279 -4.79 11.04 -9.21
C ARG A 279 -4.82 9.52 -9.29
N PHE A 280 -5.58 8.97 -10.24
CA PHE A 280 -5.72 7.55 -10.45
C PHE A 280 -5.18 7.13 -11.82
N ARG A 281 -4.62 5.93 -11.85
CA ARG A 281 -4.35 5.23 -13.10
C ARG A 281 -5.61 4.46 -13.47
N PHE A 282 -6.16 4.75 -14.63
CA PHE A 282 -7.32 4.05 -15.16
C PHE A 282 -6.88 2.79 -15.91
N ILE A 283 -7.57 1.71 -15.61
CA ILE A 283 -7.41 0.41 -16.27
C ILE A 283 -8.80 0.01 -16.73
N GLU A 284 -9.02 0.02 -18.03
CA GLU A 284 -10.25 -0.44 -18.63
C GLU A 284 -10.29 -1.96 -18.61
N ILE A 285 -11.42 -2.55 -18.19
CA ILE A 285 -11.70 -3.99 -18.25
C ILE A 285 -12.86 -4.21 -19.23
N ARG A 286 -12.54 -4.68 -20.41
CA ARG A 286 -13.53 -4.93 -21.47
C ARG A 286 -14.14 -6.30 -21.32
N ALA A 287 -15.33 -6.49 -21.91
CA ALA A 287 -16.01 -7.78 -21.93
C ALA A 287 -15.10 -8.94 -22.36
N ARG A 288 -14.31 -8.73 -23.43
CA ARG A 288 -13.36 -9.73 -23.94
C ARG A 288 -12.26 -10.12 -22.94
N ASP A 289 -11.86 -9.18 -22.06
CA ASP A 289 -10.79 -9.41 -21.08
C ASP A 289 -11.27 -10.32 -19.94
N THR A 290 -12.59 -10.52 -19.81
CA THR A 290 -13.21 -11.35 -18.78
C THR A 290 -13.47 -12.80 -19.22
N GLN A 291 -13.25 -13.15 -20.51
CA GLN A 291 -13.61 -14.46 -21.08
C GLN A 291 -12.96 -15.64 -20.36
N PHE A 292 -11.74 -15.46 -19.81
CA PHE A 292 -11.07 -16.48 -19.01
C PHE A 292 -11.91 -16.98 -17.81
N MET A 293 -12.82 -16.15 -17.32
CA MET A 293 -13.72 -16.53 -16.23
C MET A 293 -14.67 -17.67 -16.61
N LEU A 294 -14.96 -17.84 -17.91
CA LEU A 294 -15.82 -18.92 -18.41
C LEU A 294 -15.23 -20.32 -18.17
N GLU A 295 -13.91 -20.43 -18.00
CA GLU A 295 -13.25 -21.69 -17.63
C GLU A 295 -13.80 -22.23 -16.29
N HIS A 296 -14.32 -21.37 -15.43
CA HIS A 296 -14.97 -21.76 -14.19
C HIS A 296 -16.29 -22.52 -14.37
N LEU A 297 -16.86 -22.60 -15.57
CA LEU A 297 -18.01 -23.45 -15.88
C LEU A 297 -17.64 -24.94 -15.81
N GLY A 298 -16.36 -25.30 -15.98
CA GLY A 298 -15.81 -26.64 -15.82
C GLY A 298 -16.03 -27.60 -17.02
N ASP A 299 -17.17 -27.52 -17.72
CA ASP A 299 -17.44 -28.33 -18.92
C ASP A 299 -16.91 -27.61 -20.17
N LYS A 300 -15.98 -28.23 -20.87
CA LYS A 300 -15.35 -27.67 -22.10
C LYS A 300 -16.35 -27.33 -23.20
N LYS A 301 -17.43 -28.13 -23.35
CA LYS A 301 -18.45 -27.84 -24.36
C LYS A 301 -19.26 -26.61 -23.97
N LEU A 302 -19.64 -26.53 -22.70
CA LEU A 302 -20.36 -25.40 -22.15
C LEU A 302 -19.53 -24.12 -22.23
N VAL A 303 -18.23 -24.17 -21.89
CA VAL A 303 -17.28 -23.03 -22.01
C VAL A 303 -17.23 -22.55 -23.46
N LYS A 304 -17.06 -23.46 -24.41
CA LYS A 304 -16.99 -23.11 -25.83
C LYS A 304 -18.27 -22.44 -26.31
N GLU A 305 -19.43 -23.05 -26.05
CA GLU A 305 -20.73 -22.50 -26.44
C GLU A 305 -20.99 -21.14 -25.81
N ALA A 306 -20.72 -20.99 -24.51
CA ALA A 306 -20.86 -19.71 -23.80
C ALA A 306 -19.95 -18.62 -24.40
N THR A 307 -18.70 -18.96 -24.74
CA THR A 307 -17.76 -18.02 -25.39
C THR A 307 -18.27 -17.61 -26.78
N GLU A 308 -18.75 -18.55 -27.58
CA GLU A 308 -19.25 -18.27 -28.91
C GLU A 308 -20.50 -17.39 -28.89
N ARG A 309 -21.49 -17.69 -28.00
CA ARG A 309 -22.69 -16.88 -27.82
C ARG A 309 -22.35 -15.47 -27.31
N MET A 310 -21.47 -15.35 -26.31
CA MET A 310 -21.00 -14.07 -25.81
C MET A 310 -20.38 -13.21 -26.93
N ASN A 311 -19.52 -13.81 -27.75
CA ASN A 311 -18.85 -13.11 -28.85
C ASN A 311 -19.82 -12.65 -29.93
N ARG A 312 -20.76 -13.51 -30.35
CA ARG A 312 -21.79 -13.18 -31.35
C ARG A 312 -22.69 -12.04 -30.84
N LEU A 313 -23.15 -12.15 -29.58
CA LEU A 313 -23.97 -11.10 -28.96
C LEU A 313 -23.22 -9.77 -28.89
N ASN A 314 -21.99 -9.77 -28.43
CA ASN A 314 -21.19 -8.56 -28.32
C ASN A 314 -20.86 -7.92 -29.68
N THR A 315 -20.70 -8.73 -30.72
CA THR A 315 -20.56 -8.23 -32.08
C THR A 315 -21.86 -7.56 -32.57
N ALA A 316 -23.00 -8.17 -32.28
CA ALA A 316 -24.31 -7.62 -32.63
C ALA A 316 -24.62 -6.30 -31.87
N ILE A 317 -24.23 -6.22 -30.59
CA ILE A 317 -24.36 -4.97 -29.79
C ILE A 317 -23.62 -3.81 -30.44
N LEU A 318 -22.39 -4.05 -30.93
CA LEU A 318 -21.61 -3.01 -31.62
C LEU A 318 -22.21 -2.57 -32.99
N ALA A 319 -23.06 -3.41 -33.56
CA ALA A 319 -23.77 -3.07 -34.80
C ALA A 319 -25.05 -2.27 -34.59
N VAL A 320 -25.51 -2.12 -33.33
CA VAL A 320 -26.68 -1.31 -32.98
C VAL A 320 -26.27 0.18 -32.93
N ASP A 321 -26.93 1.00 -33.72
CA ASP A 321 -26.67 2.45 -33.71
C ASP A 321 -27.01 3.04 -32.34
N GLY A 322 -26.08 3.80 -31.76
CA GLY A 322 -26.20 4.37 -30.41
C GLY A 322 -25.59 3.52 -29.27
N LEU A 323 -25.17 2.28 -29.54
CA LEU A 323 -24.42 1.46 -28.60
C LEU A 323 -22.92 1.42 -28.96
N ASN A 324 -22.05 1.19 -27.96
CA ASN A 324 -20.62 1.15 -28.13
C ASN A 324 -20.00 -0.02 -27.32
N GLU A 325 -18.67 -0.09 -27.24
CA GLU A 325 -17.94 -1.14 -26.52
C GLU A 325 -18.32 -1.26 -25.03
N ASN A 326 -18.78 -0.18 -24.41
CA ASN A 326 -19.15 -0.18 -23.00
C ASN A 326 -20.42 -1.00 -22.72
N TYR A 327 -21.30 -1.18 -23.73
CA TYR A 327 -22.54 -1.95 -23.61
C TYR A 327 -22.33 -3.46 -23.83
N GLN A 328 -21.10 -3.90 -24.11
CA GLN A 328 -20.81 -5.33 -24.30
C GLN A 328 -21.01 -6.12 -23.00
N ILE A 329 -21.53 -7.32 -23.14
CA ILE A 329 -21.83 -8.23 -22.03
C ILE A 329 -20.56 -8.97 -21.60
N GLY A 330 -20.19 -8.86 -20.31
CA GLY A 330 -19.07 -9.57 -19.72
C GLY A 330 -19.38 -11.01 -19.34
N ALA A 331 -18.35 -11.81 -19.15
CA ALA A 331 -18.45 -13.24 -18.82
C ALA A 331 -19.22 -13.50 -17.50
N ALA A 332 -19.30 -12.53 -16.59
CA ALA A 332 -19.99 -12.68 -15.31
C ALA A 332 -21.48 -13.10 -15.47
N TYR A 333 -22.16 -12.60 -16.49
CA TYR A 333 -23.52 -13.04 -16.81
C TYR A 333 -23.60 -14.51 -17.17
N PHE A 334 -22.66 -15.00 -17.98
CA PHE A 334 -22.60 -16.39 -18.42
C PHE A 334 -22.20 -17.37 -17.31
N LEU A 335 -21.62 -16.89 -16.20
CA LEU A 335 -21.35 -17.75 -15.03
C LEU A 335 -22.62 -18.23 -14.32
N LYS A 336 -23.78 -17.62 -14.59
CA LYS A 336 -25.09 -18.13 -14.16
C LYS A 336 -25.37 -19.55 -14.67
N LEU A 337 -24.78 -19.95 -15.79
CA LEU A 337 -24.86 -21.32 -16.31
C LEU A 337 -24.27 -22.39 -15.37
N LYS A 338 -23.61 -22.01 -14.26
CA LYS A 338 -23.25 -22.95 -13.18
C LYS A 338 -24.45 -23.44 -12.39
N GLU A 339 -25.50 -22.66 -12.35
CA GLU A 339 -26.74 -23.01 -11.68
C GLU A 339 -27.47 -24.08 -12.48
N LYS A 340 -27.81 -25.22 -11.88
CA LYS A 340 -28.43 -26.38 -12.59
C LYS A 340 -29.75 -26.05 -13.26
N THR A 341 -30.41 -24.99 -12.83
CA THR A 341 -31.72 -24.55 -13.35
C THR A 341 -31.60 -23.51 -14.47
N VAL A 342 -30.38 -23.04 -14.78
CA VAL A 342 -30.15 -21.99 -15.77
C VAL A 342 -29.46 -22.58 -16.98
N GLY A 343 -30.20 -22.73 -18.08
CA GLY A 343 -29.67 -22.99 -19.40
C GLY A 343 -29.49 -21.71 -20.20
N PHE A 344 -29.15 -21.81 -21.46
CA PHE A 344 -28.95 -20.63 -22.33
C PHE A 344 -30.25 -19.87 -22.59
N ASP A 345 -31.41 -20.53 -22.59
CA ASP A 345 -32.70 -19.90 -22.81
C ASP A 345 -33.13 -19.12 -21.55
N GLU A 346 -32.93 -19.70 -20.36
CA GLU A 346 -33.14 -19.00 -19.09
C GLU A 346 -32.16 -17.83 -18.91
N LEU A 347 -30.87 -18.00 -19.29
CA LEU A 347 -29.88 -16.94 -19.27
C LEU A 347 -30.29 -15.75 -20.12
N TRP A 348 -30.84 -16.02 -21.32
CA TRP A 348 -31.37 -14.96 -22.17
C TRP A 348 -32.57 -14.28 -21.52
N ARG A 349 -33.63 -15.03 -21.27
CA ARG A 349 -34.93 -14.53 -20.83
C ARG A 349 -34.86 -13.78 -19.49
N ASP A 350 -34.12 -14.32 -18.53
CA ASP A 350 -34.16 -13.85 -17.15
C ASP A 350 -33.07 -12.82 -16.84
N TYR A 351 -31.99 -12.75 -17.64
CA TYR A 351 -30.84 -11.89 -17.36
C TYR A 351 -30.42 -10.97 -18.52
N LEU A 352 -30.31 -11.51 -19.74
CA LEU A 352 -29.75 -10.74 -20.86
C LEU A 352 -30.81 -9.85 -21.52
N GLU A 353 -31.98 -10.39 -21.82
CA GLU A 353 -33.06 -9.65 -22.48
C GLU A 353 -33.51 -8.41 -21.69
N PRO A 354 -33.80 -8.49 -20.37
CA PRO A 354 -34.17 -7.31 -19.59
C PRO A 354 -33.09 -6.23 -19.61
N LEU A 355 -31.83 -6.61 -19.51
CA LEU A 355 -30.69 -5.69 -19.57
C LEU A 355 -30.59 -5.02 -20.94
N LEU A 356 -30.71 -5.81 -22.02
CA LEU A 356 -30.63 -5.31 -23.39
C LEU A 356 -31.81 -4.41 -23.74
N GLN A 357 -33.00 -4.68 -23.19
CA GLN A 357 -34.17 -3.78 -23.29
C GLN A 357 -33.88 -2.41 -22.66
N ASP A 358 -33.19 -2.36 -21.52
CA ASP A 358 -32.77 -1.12 -20.92
C ASP A 358 -31.74 -0.36 -21.78
N TYR A 359 -30.85 -1.08 -22.47
CA TYR A 359 -29.83 -0.50 -23.36
C TYR A 359 -30.43 0.15 -24.60
N VAL A 360 -31.44 -0.50 -25.22
CA VAL A 360 -32.08 0.00 -26.44
C VAL A 360 -33.26 0.94 -26.16
N ARG A 361 -33.60 1.15 -24.89
CA ARG A 361 -34.73 2.00 -24.51
C ARG A 361 -34.61 3.42 -25.08
N GLY A 362 -35.60 3.85 -25.82
CA GLY A 362 -35.64 5.15 -26.47
C GLY A 362 -34.92 5.22 -27.82
N LEU A 363 -34.39 4.09 -28.31
CA LEU A 363 -33.89 3.99 -29.67
C LEU A 363 -35.00 3.65 -30.65
N TYR A 364 -34.74 3.83 -31.96
CA TYR A 364 -35.74 3.53 -32.98
C TYR A 364 -35.89 2.00 -33.14
N ASP A 365 -37.14 1.50 -33.09
CA ASP A 365 -37.51 0.09 -33.24
C ASP A 365 -36.82 -0.88 -32.24
N GLU A 366 -37.05 -0.62 -30.94
CA GLU A 366 -36.50 -1.44 -29.82
C GLU A 366 -36.75 -2.96 -30.02
N LYS A 367 -38.00 -3.32 -30.48
CA LYS A 367 -38.39 -4.74 -30.66
C LYS A 367 -37.54 -5.42 -31.74
N ALA A 368 -37.33 -4.76 -32.88
CA ALA A 368 -36.51 -5.32 -33.95
C ALA A 368 -35.05 -5.48 -33.49
N MET A 369 -34.52 -4.52 -32.73
CA MET A 369 -33.16 -4.60 -32.17
C MET A 369 -33.03 -5.79 -31.22
N ILE A 370 -33.92 -5.96 -30.24
CA ILE A 370 -33.89 -7.10 -29.32
C ILE A 370 -33.98 -8.44 -30.09
N ARG A 371 -34.83 -8.51 -31.09
CA ARG A 371 -34.91 -9.71 -31.95
C ARG A 371 -33.59 -9.97 -32.67
N GLN A 372 -32.93 -8.98 -33.23
CA GLN A 372 -31.64 -9.10 -33.89
C GLN A 372 -30.56 -9.60 -32.93
N LEU A 373 -30.50 -9.04 -31.70
CA LEU A 373 -29.57 -9.44 -30.65
C LEU A 373 -29.79 -10.89 -30.21
N TYR A 374 -31.07 -11.32 -30.10
CA TYR A 374 -31.41 -12.73 -29.81
C TYR A 374 -30.95 -13.71 -30.89
N LEU A 375 -31.21 -13.38 -32.16
CA LEU A 375 -30.76 -14.21 -33.31
C LEU A 375 -29.22 -14.34 -33.30
N ALA A 376 -28.52 -13.27 -33.09
CA ALA A 376 -27.03 -13.31 -32.96
C ALA A 376 -26.61 -14.19 -31.78
N TYR A 377 -27.27 -14.07 -30.64
CA TYR A 377 -26.99 -14.89 -29.45
C TYR A 377 -27.20 -16.36 -29.72
N CYS A 378 -28.29 -16.76 -30.38
CA CYS A 378 -28.58 -18.14 -30.72
C CYS A 378 -27.68 -18.73 -31.83
N GLY A 379 -27.23 -17.89 -32.76
CA GLY A 379 -26.38 -18.36 -33.90
C GLY A 379 -27.10 -19.08 -35.01
N ASP A 380 -28.45 -19.04 -35.04
CA ASP A 380 -29.27 -19.68 -36.07
C ASP A 380 -30.46 -18.78 -36.44
N GLU A 381 -30.59 -18.46 -37.72
CA GLU A 381 -31.75 -17.72 -38.26
C GLU A 381 -33.07 -18.49 -38.20
N ASN A 382 -33.03 -19.82 -37.98
CA ASN A 382 -34.17 -20.72 -38.15
C ASN A 382 -34.93 -21.12 -36.87
N ARG A 383 -34.47 -20.72 -35.65
CA ARG A 383 -35.15 -21.09 -34.38
C ARG A 383 -36.35 -20.23 -34.00
N PHE A 384 -36.66 -19.16 -34.73
CA PHE A 384 -37.79 -18.27 -34.45
C PHE A 384 -39.16 -18.76 -34.91
N GLY A 385 -39.30 -20.03 -35.33
CA GLY A 385 -40.50 -20.54 -35.97
C GLY A 385 -41.53 -21.20 -35.06
N SER A 386 -41.25 -21.58 -33.83
CA SER A 386 -42.16 -22.45 -33.08
C SER A 386 -42.82 -21.87 -31.81
N ASP A 387 -42.24 -20.88 -31.13
CA ASP A 387 -42.75 -20.56 -29.79
C ASP A 387 -43.39 -19.16 -29.62
N VAL A 388 -43.38 -18.30 -30.66
CA VAL A 388 -43.96 -16.96 -30.58
C VAL A 388 -45.36 -16.84 -31.25
N MET A 389 -45.81 -17.86 -31.98
CA MET A 389 -47.14 -17.86 -32.64
C MET A 389 -48.29 -18.37 -31.76
N GLU A 390 -48.07 -18.88 -30.55
CA GLU A 390 -49.12 -19.42 -29.68
C GLU A 390 -49.69 -18.39 -28.66
N ASN A 391 -49.15 -17.18 -28.56
CA ASN A 391 -49.63 -16.17 -27.59
C ASN A 391 -50.30 -14.93 -28.20
N GLU A 392 -50.61 -14.92 -29.51
CA GLU A 392 -51.44 -13.89 -30.13
C GLU A 392 -52.72 -14.50 -30.78
N GLN A 393 -53.50 -15.24 -29.99
CA GLN A 393 -54.92 -15.49 -30.31
C GLN A 393 -55.80 -15.19 -29.11
#